data_0e64769633f598d48c8801cf025967ad
#
_entry.id   0e64769633f598d48c8801cf025967ad
#
_cell.length_a   1.000
_cell.length_b   1.000
_cell.length_c   1.000
_cell.angle_alpha   90.00
_cell.angle_beta   90.00
_cell.angle_gamma   90.00
#
_symmetry.space_group_name_H-M   'P 1'
#
loop_
_entity.id
_entity.type
_entity.pdbx_description
1 polymer ?
#
loop_
_entity_poly.entity_id
_entity_poly.type
_entity_poly.pdbx_seq_one_letter_code
_entity_poly.pdbx_strand_id
1 'polypeptide(L)'
;SIQWMAQMSHQKDIGEYTSALKKLLSYNLGKEGRETTLRKEIEMVKNYIFLQQKRYDFEVDIAVEEGEYLNVPTVRMMLQPLVENAIRYGLGEEGKIAIQTFFDKKRNLVAVTIEDFGHGLSQKEIDEINEPFGYRWNTGKENRGIGIRYVKAMLSTFYQGNADLFVNSKRGRGTKITIILPAAKE
;
A
#
# COMPACT_ATOMS: atom_id res chain seq x y z
N SER A 1 -3.19 -28.13 -13.37
CA SER A 1 -2.45 -26.85 -13.22
C SER A 1 -1.28 -27.03 -12.27
N ILE A 2 -0.27 -26.18 -12.32
CA ILE A 2 0.91 -26.18 -11.41
C ILE A 2 0.47 -26.19 -9.95
N GLN A 3 -0.54 -25.42 -9.60
CA GLN A 3 -1.10 -25.37 -8.25
C GLN A 3 -1.64 -26.73 -7.77
N TRP A 4 -2.35 -27.45 -8.63
CA TRP A 4 -2.87 -28.78 -8.33
C TRP A 4 -1.75 -29.80 -8.17
N MET A 5 -0.73 -29.77 -9.06
CA MET A 5 0.44 -30.65 -8.97
C MET A 5 1.27 -30.39 -7.71
N ALA A 6 1.44 -29.12 -7.32
CA ALA A 6 2.13 -28.74 -6.10
C ALA A 6 1.40 -29.22 -4.83
N GLN A 7 0.07 -29.15 -4.80
CA GLN A 7 -0.74 -29.67 -3.70
C GLN A 7 -0.64 -31.19 -3.58
N MET A 8 -0.62 -31.92 -4.72
CA MET A 8 -0.51 -33.38 -4.76
C MET A 8 0.88 -33.89 -4.32
N SER A 9 1.94 -33.12 -4.53
CA SER A 9 3.31 -33.48 -4.14
C SER A 9 3.69 -33.05 -2.70
N HIS A 10 2.71 -32.69 -1.86
CA HIS A 10 2.91 -32.13 -0.52
C HIS A 10 3.76 -30.84 -0.46
N GLN A 11 3.94 -30.16 -1.59
CA GLN A 11 4.61 -28.86 -1.67
C GLN A 11 3.59 -27.73 -1.39
N LYS A 12 3.07 -27.70 -0.16
CA LYS A 12 2.05 -26.74 0.27
C LYS A 12 2.47 -25.29 -0.01
N ASP A 13 3.75 -24.98 0.19
CA ASP A 13 4.30 -23.65 -0.02
C ASP A 13 4.17 -23.17 -1.47
N ILE A 14 4.39 -24.06 -2.45
CA ILE A 14 4.24 -23.70 -3.87
C ILE A 14 2.77 -23.45 -4.22
N GLY A 15 1.85 -24.24 -3.66
CA GLY A 15 0.42 -24.05 -3.83
C GLY A 15 -0.08 -22.70 -3.27
N GLU A 16 0.37 -22.34 -2.09
CA GLU A 16 0.04 -21.05 -1.46
C GLU A 16 0.63 -19.87 -2.24
N TYR A 17 1.90 -19.98 -2.65
CA TYR A 17 2.58 -18.96 -3.45
C TYR A 17 1.88 -18.72 -4.79
N THR A 18 1.56 -19.77 -5.53
CA THR A 18 0.87 -19.66 -6.84
C THR A 18 -0.55 -19.14 -6.69
N SER A 19 -1.24 -19.46 -5.59
CA SER A 19 -2.56 -18.92 -5.27
C SER A 19 -2.51 -17.41 -5.01
N ALA A 20 -1.58 -16.96 -4.17
CA ALA A 20 -1.39 -15.55 -3.87
C ALA A 20 -1.02 -14.75 -5.14
N LEU A 21 -0.10 -15.28 -5.96
CA LEU A 21 0.28 -14.67 -7.22
C LEU A 21 -0.91 -14.55 -8.19
N LYS A 22 -1.72 -15.61 -8.33
CA LYS A 22 -2.93 -15.59 -9.16
C LYS A 22 -3.92 -14.51 -8.70
N LYS A 23 -4.17 -14.39 -7.39
CA LYS A 23 -5.05 -13.37 -6.81
C LYS A 23 -4.57 -11.97 -7.15
N LEU A 24 -3.28 -11.68 -6.93
CA LEU A 24 -2.70 -10.39 -7.25
C LEU A 24 -2.77 -10.05 -8.73
N LEU A 25 -2.40 -10.98 -9.61
CA LEU A 25 -2.48 -10.77 -11.06
C LEU A 25 -3.91 -10.50 -11.52
N SER A 26 -4.88 -11.29 -11.05
CA SER A 26 -6.30 -11.08 -11.38
C SER A 26 -6.81 -9.74 -10.91
N TYR A 27 -6.40 -9.32 -9.70
CA TYR A 27 -6.75 -8.03 -9.13
C TYR A 27 -6.13 -6.88 -9.92
N ASN A 28 -4.83 -6.93 -10.21
CA ASN A 28 -4.09 -5.86 -10.90
C ASN A 28 -4.53 -5.71 -12.37
N LEU A 29 -4.95 -6.79 -13.03
CA LEU A 29 -5.49 -6.75 -14.39
C LEU A 29 -6.88 -6.09 -14.48
N GLY A 30 -7.50 -5.74 -13.37
CA GLY A 30 -8.72 -4.94 -13.34
C GLY A 30 -9.96 -5.60 -13.94
N LYS A 31 -10.04 -6.94 -13.96
CA LYS A 31 -11.19 -7.69 -14.52
C LYS A 31 -12.53 -7.33 -13.85
N GLU A 32 -12.47 -6.82 -12.63
CA GLU A 32 -13.64 -6.46 -11.80
C GLU A 32 -13.93 -4.94 -11.77
N GLY A 33 -13.35 -4.15 -12.68
CA GLY A 33 -13.49 -2.68 -12.71
C GLY A 33 -12.41 -1.92 -11.93
N ARG A 34 -12.52 -0.59 -11.85
CA ARG A 34 -11.55 0.29 -11.16
C ARG A 34 -11.84 0.45 -9.68
N GLU A 35 -13.10 0.36 -9.29
CA GLU A 35 -13.54 0.51 -7.90
C GLU A 35 -13.33 -0.80 -7.13
N THR A 36 -13.04 -0.65 -5.86
CA THR A 36 -12.82 -1.75 -4.92
C THR A 36 -13.20 -1.28 -3.50
N THR A 37 -12.90 -2.06 -2.48
CA THR A 37 -13.08 -1.64 -1.09
C THR A 37 -11.73 -1.61 -0.36
N LEU A 38 -11.64 -0.86 0.73
CA LEU A 38 -10.47 -0.85 1.59
C LEU A 38 -10.14 -2.26 2.10
N ARG A 39 -11.15 -3.06 2.44
CA ARG A 39 -10.99 -4.48 2.82
C ARG A 39 -10.23 -5.26 1.74
N LYS A 40 -10.62 -5.07 0.49
CA LYS A 40 -10.01 -5.78 -0.63
C LYS A 40 -8.57 -5.32 -0.90
N GLU A 41 -8.30 -4.02 -0.79
CA GLU A 41 -6.95 -3.47 -0.87
C GLU A 41 -6.03 -4.07 0.22
N ILE A 42 -6.50 -4.16 1.47
CA ILE A 42 -5.77 -4.77 2.58
C ILE A 42 -5.52 -6.27 2.31
N GLU A 43 -6.52 -7.01 1.80
CA GLU A 43 -6.34 -8.42 1.42
C GLU A 43 -5.24 -8.58 0.35
N MET A 44 -5.25 -7.71 -0.67
CA MET A 44 -4.25 -7.76 -1.74
C MET A 44 -2.85 -7.39 -1.23
N VAL A 45 -2.74 -6.41 -0.35
CA VAL A 45 -1.48 -6.07 0.31
C VAL A 45 -0.94 -7.24 1.15
N LYS A 46 -1.78 -7.94 1.89
CA LYS A 46 -1.37 -9.16 2.63
C LYS A 46 -0.83 -10.24 1.69
N ASN A 47 -1.48 -10.48 0.55
CA ASN A 47 -0.98 -11.41 -0.46
C ASN A 47 0.36 -10.94 -1.07
N TYR A 48 0.50 -9.64 -1.33
CA TYR A 48 1.75 -9.06 -1.85
C TYR A 48 2.89 -9.22 -0.85
N ILE A 49 2.67 -8.88 0.43
CA ILE A 49 3.65 -9.04 1.51
C ILE A 49 4.08 -10.50 1.63
N PHE A 50 3.14 -11.43 1.65
CA PHE A 50 3.44 -12.88 1.69
C PHE A 50 4.39 -13.31 0.57
N LEU A 51 4.18 -12.82 -0.66
CA LEU A 51 5.06 -13.11 -1.79
C LEU A 51 6.45 -12.48 -1.63
N GLN A 52 6.52 -11.26 -1.08
CA GLN A 52 7.79 -10.56 -0.86
C GLN A 52 8.61 -11.19 0.26
N GLN A 53 7.97 -11.68 1.34
CA GLN A 53 8.63 -12.39 2.43
C GLN A 53 9.28 -13.72 2.04
N LYS A 54 8.88 -14.31 0.89
CA LYS A 54 9.59 -15.47 0.32
C LYS A 54 10.91 -15.08 -0.37
N ARG A 55 11.11 -13.79 -0.64
CA ARG A 55 12.29 -13.24 -1.33
C ARG A 55 13.20 -12.42 -0.42
N TYR A 56 12.60 -11.70 0.52
CA TYR A 56 13.28 -10.79 1.42
C TYR A 56 12.95 -11.17 2.86
N ASP A 57 13.93 -11.06 3.74
CA ASP A 57 13.74 -11.27 5.18
C ASP A 57 13.32 -9.94 5.82
N PHE A 58 12.06 -9.84 6.22
CA PHE A 58 11.51 -8.67 6.91
C PHE A 58 10.23 -9.02 7.69
N GLU A 59 9.98 -8.24 8.72
CA GLU A 59 8.79 -8.36 9.56
C GLU A 59 7.73 -7.33 9.16
N VAL A 60 6.46 -7.74 9.27
CA VAL A 60 5.33 -6.83 9.06
C VAL A 60 4.34 -6.97 10.20
N ASP A 61 4.06 -5.85 10.85
CA ASP A 61 2.98 -5.73 11.83
C ASP A 61 1.73 -5.16 11.15
N ILE A 62 0.63 -5.94 11.12
CA ILE A 62 -0.63 -5.54 10.49
C ILE A 62 -1.72 -5.48 11.55
N ALA A 63 -2.01 -4.28 12.03
CA ALA A 63 -3.06 -4.00 13.00
C ALA A 63 -4.29 -3.37 12.28
N VAL A 64 -5.19 -4.24 11.83
CA VAL A 64 -6.45 -3.86 11.17
C VAL A 64 -7.60 -4.31 12.04
N GLU A 65 -8.32 -3.36 12.63
CA GLU A 65 -9.52 -3.64 13.39
C GLU A 65 -10.67 -3.95 12.43
N GLU A 66 -11.38 -5.07 12.64
CA GLU A 66 -12.54 -5.44 11.82
C GLU A 66 -13.72 -4.50 12.05
N GLY A 67 -14.39 -4.11 10.96
CA GLY A 67 -15.54 -3.23 10.99
C GLY A 67 -16.11 -2.92 9.62
N GLU A 68 -17.34 -2.36 9.61
CA GLU A 68 -18.03 -1.95 8.37
C GLU A 68 -17.27 -0.85 7.60
N TYR A 69 -16.48 -0.02 8.29
CA TYR A 69 -15.65 1.00 7.69
C TYR A 69 -14.64 0.46 6.66
N LEU A 70 -14.29 -0.83 6.73
CA LEU A 70 -13.43 -1.49 5.75
C LEU A 70 -14.12 -1.68 4.38
N ASN A 71 -15.45 -1.58 4.34
CA ASN A 71 -16.21 -1.70 3.10
C ASN A 71 -16.31 -0.37 2.32
N VAL A 72 -15.65 0.69 2.80
CA VAL A 72 -15.58 1.97 2.09
C VAL A 72 -15.06 1.75 0.66
N PRO A 73 -15.77 2.29 -0.36
CA PRO A 73 -15.30 2.23 -1.74
C PRO A 73 -13.98 2.99 -1.91
N THR A 74 -13.05 2.41 -2.64
CA THR A 74 -11.77 3.05 -2.95
C THR A 74 -11.28 2.67 -4.35
N VAL A 75 -10.14 3.22 -4.74
CA VAL A 75 -9.50 2.90 -6.01
C VAL A 75 -8.58 1.70 -5.85
N ARG A 76 -8.51 0.90 -6.88
CA ARG A 76 -7.63 -0.27 -6.99
C ARG A 76 -6.16 0.15 -6.98
N MET A 77 -5.32 -0.63 -6.33
CA MET A 77 -3.88 -0.38 -6.18
C MET A 77 -3.55 0.92 -5.42
N MET A 78 -4.36 1.27 -4.43
CA MET A 78 -4.10 2.41 -3.56
C MET A 78 -2.98 2.11 -2.56
N LEU A 79 -3.03 0.95 -1.90
CA LEU A 79 -2.08 0.59 -0.84
C LEU A 79 -0.81 -0.09 -1.36
N GLN A 80 -0.90 -0.92 -2.38
CA GLN A 80 0.23 -1.71 -2.87
C GLN A 80 1.46 -0.85 -3.23
N PRO A 81 1.37 0.26 -3.99
CA PRO A 81 2.55 1.07 -4.33
C PRO A 81 3.24 1.68 -3.10
N LEU A 82 2.49 1.94 -2.03
CA LEU A 82 3.03 2.49 -0.78
C LEU A 82 3.80 1.42 0.00
N VAL A 83 3.26 0.20 0.05
CA VAL A 83 3.94 -0.95 0.66
C VAL A 83 5.17 -1.36 -0.16
N GLU A 84 5.11 -1.28 -1.49
CA GLU A 84 6.27 -1.48 -2.36
C GLU A 84 7.40 -0.51 -2.04
N ASN A 85 7.08 0.76 -1.83
CA ASN A 85 8.07 1.77 -1.41
C ASN A 85 8.67 1.45 -0.05
N ALA A 86 7.84 1.05 0.93
CA ALA A 86 8.30 0.67 2.26
C ALA A 86 9.25 -0.55 2.20
N ILE A 87 8.91 -1.59 1.43
CA ILE A 87 9.79 -2.77 1.24
C ILE A 87 11.08 -2.39 0.50
N ARG A 88 10.99 -1.60 -0.55
CA ARG A 88 12.13 -1.30 -1.43
C ARG A 88 13.14 -0.34 -0.81
N TYR A 89 12.66 0.64 -0.04
CA TYR A 89 13.48 1.74 0.45
C TYR A 89 13.50 1.89 1.98
N GLY A 90 12.56 1.23 2.65
CA GLY A 90 12.26 1.46 4.06
C GLY A 90 12.62 0.31 5.01
N LEU A 91 13.15 -0.83 4.53
CA LEU A 91 13.46 -1.94 5.43
C LEU A 91 14.59 -1.61 6.41
N GLY A 92 15.60 -0.81 5.99
CA GLY A 92 16.70 -0.42 6.86
C GLY A 92 17.37 -1.59 7.55
N GLU A 93 17.95 -1.35 8.74
CA GLU A 93 18.56 -2.37 9.58
C GLU A 93 17.53 -3.18 10.39
N GLU A 94 16.38 -2.57 10.72
CA GLU A 94 15.33 -3.22 11.50
C GLU A 94 14.50 -4.22 10.68
N GLY A 95 14.50 -4.10 9.35
CA GLY A 95 13.73 -4.99 8.46
C GLY A 95 12.24 -5.03 8.79
N LYS A 96 11.65 -3.91 9.24
CA LYS A 96 10.27 -3.87 9.76
C LYS A 96 9.39 -2.87 9.04
N ILE A 97 8.11 -3.25 8.86
CA ILE A 97 7.03 -2.38 8.34
C ILE A 97 5.82 -2.53 9.24
N ALA A 98 5.09 -1.44 9.48
CA ALA A 98 3.81 -1.47 10.20
C ALA A 98 2.69 -0.94 9.30
N ILE A 99 1.54 -1.63 9.29
CA ILE A 99 0.32 -1.24 8.59
C ILE A 99 -0.83 -1.21 9.60
N GLN A 100 -1.48 -0.07 9.75
CA GLN A 100 -2.55 0.08 10.73
C GLN A 100 -3.75 0.78 10.12
N THR A 101 -4.94 0.44 10.60
CA THR A 101 -6.17 1.19 10.30
C THR A 101 -6.76 1.76 11.58
N PHE A 102 -7.33 2.94 11.47
CA PHE A 102 -8.03 3.61 12.55
C PHE A 102 -9.33 4.22 12.03
N PHE A 103 -10.45 3.99 12.73
CA PHE A 103 -11.75 4.56 12.40
C PHE A 103 -12.17 5.62 13.41
N ASP A 104 -12.22 6.88 12.98
CA ASP A 104 -12.80 7.97 13.76
C ASP A 104 -14.31 8.05 13.52
N LYS A 105 -15.09 7.45 14.43
CA LYS A 105 -16.56 7.46 14.38
C LYS A 105 -17.15 8.87 14.44
N LYS A 106 -16.50 9.81 15.12
CA LYS A 106 -17.04 11.17 15.28
C LYS A 106 -16.94 11.98 14.01
N ARG A 107 -15.83 11.79 13.27
CA ARG A 107 -15.58 12.49 12.01
C ARG A 107 -16.00 11.68 10.78
N ASN A 108 -16.40 10.44 10.97
CA ASN A 108 -16.69 9.48 9.90
C ASN A 108 -15.52 9.33 8.90
N LEU A 109 -14.30 9.23 9.44
CA LEU A 109 -13.08 9.13 8.68
C LEU A 109 -12.33 7.83 8.99
N VAL A 110 -11.71 7.25 7.97
CA VAL A 110 -10.79 6.11 8.10
C VAL A 110 -9.38 6.60 7.83
N ALA A 111 -8.47 6.35 8.76
CA ALA A 111 -7.04 6.53 8.53
C ALA A 111 -6.39 5.16 8.26
N VAL A 112 -5.54 5.10 7.23
CA VAL A 112 -4.65 3.96 6.96
C VAL A 112 -3.23 4.45 7.04
N THR A 113 -2.41 3.82 7.88
CA THR A 113 -0.99 4.18 8.00
C THR A 113 -0.11 3.04 7.52
N ILE A 114 0.94 3.40 6.80
CA ILE A 114 2.05 2.51 6.39
C ILE A 114 3.32 3.16 6.89
N GLU A 115 4.05 2.49 7.76
CA GLU A 115 5.25 3.01 8.41
C GLU A 115 6.41 2.05 8.18
N ASP A 116 7.53 2.59 7.74
CA ASP A 116 8.82 1.93 7.67
C ASP A 116 9.81 2.59 8.62
N PHE A 117 10.84 1.86 9.03
CA PHE A 117 11.88 2.30 9.96
C PHE A 117 13.25 2.43 9.27
N GLY A 118 13.24 2.67 7.97
CA GLY A 118 14.45 2.74 7.14
C GLY A 118 15.11 4.12 7.08
N HIS A 119 15.66 4.41 5.91
CA HIS A 119 16.51 5.59 5.73
C HIS A 119 15.75 6.93 5.79
N GLY A 120 14.42 6.89 5.63
CA GLY A 120 13.60 8.09 5.54
C GLY A 120 13.90 8.93 4.31
N LEU A 121 13.15 10.04 4.19
CA LEU A 121 13.23 10.99 3.09
C LEU A 121 13.86 12.31 3.57
N SER A 122 14.55 13.00 2.67
CA SER A 122 14.98 14.38 2.87
C SER A 122 13.82 15.35 2.67
N GLN A 123 13.93 16.58 3.21
CA GLN A 123 12.91 17.60 2.99
C GLN A 123 12.65 17.86 1.50
N LYS A 124 13.70 17.87 0.68
CA LYS A 124 13.57 18.04 -0.76
C LYS A 124 12.71 16.93 -1.42
N GLU A 125 12.90 15.67 -1.03
CA GLU A 125 12.09 14.55 -1.54
C GLU A 125 10.63 14.67 -1.07
N ILE A 126 10.39 15.12 0.16
CA ILE A 126 9.04 15.39 0.68
C ILE A 126 8.38 16.54 -0.11
N ASP A 127 9.10 17.60 -0.37
CA ASP A 127 8.60 18.75 -1.14
C ASP A 127 8.24 18.31 -2.58
N GLU A 128 9.11 17.53 -3.22
CA GLU A 128 8.85 16.95 -4.56
C GLU A 128 7.60 16.03 -4.57
N ILE A 129 7.36 15.25 -3.50
CA ILE A 129 6.15 14.42 -3.36
C ILE A 129 4.89 15.29 -3.23
N ASN A 130 5.01 16.44 -2.60
CA ASN A 130 3.90 17.35 -2.37
C ASN A 130 3.60 18.28 -3.56
N GLU A 131 4.49 18.37 -4.54
CA GLU A 131 4.22 19.12 -5.76
C GLU A 131 3.02 18.55 -6.55
N PRO A 132 2.23 19.41 -7.23
CA PRO A 132 1.13 18.95 -8.07
C PRO A 132 1.60 17.96 -9.13
N PHE A 133 0.79 16.93 -9.40
CA PHE A 133 1.06 15.93 -10.43
C PHE A 133 1.09 16.62 -11.81
N GLY A 134 2.21 16.54 -12.52
CA GLY A 134 2.37 17.16 -13.85
C GLY A 134 3.50 18.18 -13.96
N TYR A 135 4.08 18.64 -12.87
CA TYR A 135 5.23 19.55 -12.92
C TYR A 135 6.52 18.75 -13.08
N ARG A 136 7.14 18.86 -14.27
CA ARG A 136 8.45 18.32 -14.70
C ARG A 136 8.76 16.90 -14.21
N TRP A 137 8.46 15.94 -15.06
CA TRP A 137 9.03 14.61 -15.01
C TRP A 137 10.54 14.68 -15.31
N ASN A 138 11.37 14.78 -14.30
CA ASN A 138 12.82 14.75 -14.49
C ASN A 138 13.29 13.29 -14.51
N THR A 139 13.49 12.76 -15.73
CA THR A 139 13.77 11.36 -16.08
C THR A 139 15.17 10.85 -15.70
N GLY A 140 15.89 11.52 -14.80
CA GLY A 140 17.32 11.26 -14.59
C GLY A 140 17.79 10.82 -13.21
N LYS A 141 16.91 10.75 -12.19
CA LYS A 141 17.29 10.30 -10.84
C LYS A 141 16.33 9.20 -10.36
N GLU A 142 16.83 8.34 -9.44
CA GLU A 142 16.04 7.30 -8.79
C GLU A 142 14.62 7.82 -8.46
N ASN A 143 13.62 7.16 -9.04
CA ASN A 143 12.21 7.57 -9.01
C ASN A 143 11.56 7.30 -7.64
N ARG A 144 12.20 7.71 -6.55
CA ARG A 144 11.64 7.64 -5.19
C ARG A 144 10.41 8.53 -5.12
N GLY A 145 9.32 8.01 -4.58
CA GLY A 145 8.10 8.78 -4.36
C GLY A 145 7.11 8.84 -5.53
N ILE A 146 7.43 8.29 -6.71
CA ILE A 146 6.45 8.24 -7.83
C ILE A 146 5.17 7.51 -7.42
N GLY A 147 5.29 6.37 -6.73
CA GLY A 147 4.14 5.61 -6.24
C GLY A 147 3.27 6.44 -5.29
N ILE A 148 3.90 7.21 -4.40
CA ILE A 148 3.17 8.07 -3.43
C ILE A 148 2.42 9.18 -4.17
N ARG A 149 3.07 9.86 -5.12
CA ARG A 149 2.44 10.90 -5.94
C ARG A 149 1.29 10.37 -6.78
N TYR A 150 1.47 9.19 -7.36
CA TYR A 150 0.44 8.51 -8.14
C TYR A 150 -0.79 8.21 -7.26
N VAL A 151 -0.60 7.63 -6.08
CA VAL A 151 -1.70 7.36 -5.14
C VAL A 151 -2.38 8.66 -4.71
N LYS A 152 -1.62 9.72 -4.40
CA LYS A 152 -2.16 11.03 -4.04
C LYS A 152 -3.07 11.61 -5.13
N ALA A 153 -2.64 11.53 -6.40
CA ALA A 153 -3.42 11.99 -7.53
C ALA A 153 -4.70 11.16 -7.74
N MET A 154 -4.60 9.83 -7.61
CA MET A 154 -5.76 8.93 -7.70
C MET A 154 -6.79 9.22 -6.61
N LEU A 155 -6.36 9.39 -5.35
CA LEU A 155 -7.23 9.70 -4.23
C LEU A 155 -7.95 11.04 -4.45
N SER A 156 -7.21 12.08 -4.84
CA SER A 156 -7.79 13.39 -5.13
C SER A 156 -8.87 13.34 -6.21
N THR A 157 -8.64 12.55 -7.27
CA THR A 157 -9.61 12.38 -8.37
C THR A 157 -10.82 11.57 -7.93
N PHE A 158 -10.61 10.44 -7.26
CA PHE A 158 -11.70 9.53 -6.88
C PHE A 158 -12.61 10.11 -5.82
N TYR A 159 -12.02 10.75 -4.80
CA TYR A 159 -12.77 11.34 -3.70
C TYR A 159 -13.07 12.84 -3.89
N GLN A 160 -12.76 13.40 -5.07
CA GLN A 160 -13.05 14.81 -5.40
C GLN A 160 -12.47 15.80 -4.36
N GLY A 161 -11.27 15.49 -3.84
CA GLY A 161 -10.61 16.29 -2.82
C GLY A 161 -11.02 15.97 -1.37
N ASN A 162 -11.93 15.02 -1.13
CA ASN A 162 -12.36 14.62 0.23
C ASN A 162 -11.47 13.54 0.87
N ALA A 163 -10.37 13.17 0.26
CA ALA A 163 -9.36 12.27 0.80
C ALA A 163 -7.99 12.92 0.76
N ASP A 164 -7.15 12.62 1.75
CA ASP A 164 -5.81 13.16 1.86
C ASP A 164 -4.75 12.07 2.04
N LEU A 165 -3.53 12.37 1.60
CA LEU A 165 -2.33 11.57 1.85
C LEU A 165 -1.22 12.48 2.41
N PHE A 166 -0.75 12.13 3.59
CA PHE A 166 0.32 12.83 4.31
C PHE A 166 1.56 11.95 4.37
N VAL A 167 2.73 12.56 4.19
CA VAL A 167 4.03 11.93 4.34
C VAL A 167 4.75 12.60 5.51
N ASN A 168 5.04 11.82 6.54
CA ASN A 168 5.89 12.21 7.66
C ASN A 168 7.15 11.36 7.61
N SER A 169 8.29 11.99 7.39
CA SER A 169 9.56 11.29 7.25
C SER A 169 10.71 12.12 7.79
N LYS A 170 11.72 11.43 8.30
CA LYS A 170 12.97 12.03 8.74
C LYS A 170 14.11 11.10 8.39
N ARG A 171 15.19 11.64 7.81
CA ARG A 171 16.40 10.86 7.52
C ARG A 171 16.88 10.10 8.76
N GLY A 172 17.13 8.79 8.58
CA GLY A 172 17.55 7.87 9.63
C GLY A 172 16.46 7.44 10.61
N ARG A 173 15.17 7.79 10.35
CA ARG A 173 14.05 7.41 11.23
C ARG A 173 12.88 6.75 10.48
N GLY A 174 13.02 6.55 9.16
CA GLY A 174 11.99 5.95 8.34
C GLY A 174 10.93 6.93 7.82
N THR A 175 9.86 6.36 7.28
CA THR A 175 8.76 7.11 6.66
C THR A 175 7.42 6.56 7.13
N LYS A 176 6.52 7.47 7.53
CA LYS A 176 5.12 7.17 7.82
C LYS A 176 4.22 7.85 6.81
N ILE A 177 3.47 7.07 6.07
CA ILE A 177 2.45 7.54 5.13
C ILE A 177 1.10 7.34 5.80
N THR A 178 0.27 8.38 5.81
CA THR A 178 -1.09 8.35 6.35
C THR A 178 -2.07 8.73 5.25
N ILE A 179 -2.99 7.84 4.93
CA ILE A 179 -4.13 8.10 4.05
C ILE A 179 -5.35 8.34 4.93
N ILE A 180 -6.11 9.38 4.63
CA ILE A 180 -7.39 9.67 5.28
C ILE A 180 -8.50 9.61 4.23
N LEU A 181 -9.50 8.75 4.48
CA LEU A 181 -10.64 8.50 3.61
C LEU A 181 -11.95 8.81 4.33
N PRO A 182 -12.97 9.34 3.66
CA PRO A 182 -14.32 9.34 4.21
C PRO A 182 -14.83 7.89 4.35
N ALA A 183 -15.44 7.55 5.49
CA ALA A 183 -15.93 6.19 5.74
C ALA A 183 -17.24 5.87 5.00
N ALA A 184 -17.96 6.88 4.55
CA ALA A 184 -19.10 6.74 3.65
C ALA A 184 -18.91 7.69 2.47
N LYS A 185 -19.34 7.26 1.27
CA LYS A 185 -19.50 8.16 0.14
C LYS A 185 -20.84 8.86 0.38
N GLU A 186 -20.84 10.17 0.56
CA GLU A 186 -22.07 10.97 0.49
C GLU A 186 -22.67 10.89 -0.92
#